data_3f433711e636115120836d52fed0c0d7
#
_entry.id   3f433711e636115120836d52fed0c0d7
#
_cell.length_a   1.000
_cell.length_b   1.000
_cell.length_c   1.000
_cell.angle_alpha   90.00
_cell.angle_beta   90.00
_cell.angle_gamma   90.00
#
_symmetry.space_group_name_H-M   'P 1'
#
loop_
_entity.id
_entity.type
_entity.pdbx_description
1 polymer ?
#
loop_
_entity_poly.entity_id
_entity_poly.type
_entity_poly.pdbx_seq_one_letter_code
_entity_poly.pdbx_strand_id
1 'polypeptide(L)'
;MSTFYEQLAALERESAAFVLVVLVDALGSTPQDTGAKMIVTPAGLLTGTVGGGRVEAQAIALAQELLAASATTPRFVNWSLKGDVGMTCGGSVKLYFEPHAPAGPWPIVIFGAGHVVQSLVPVLLPLACTVTVIDPRDDWLERLPQARNLQIIVHAQPADLVPTLPANAFVLCMTKGHASDRPVLQRALAERTFPYLGAIGSAAKAIVLRRELVVHGLTPERAAEFFCPIGEDFGSNHPHEIALSIAAQLLKIRGQLAPAASPVSVASPALD
;
A
#
# COMPACT_ATOMS: atom_id res chain seq x y z
N MET A 1 -14.11 -12.81 26.96
CA MET A 1 -13.13 -13.24 25.94
C MET A 1 -13.67 -12.83 24.57
N SER A 2 -12.89 -12.14 23.75
CA SER A 2 -13.27 -11.83 22.38
C SER A 2 -13.30 -13.11 21.53
N THR A 3 -14.31 -13.19 20.66
CA THR A 3 -14.43 -14.33 19.73
C THR A 3 -13.34 -14.27 18.64
N PHE A 4 -13.14 -15.36 17.91
CA PHE A 4 -12.21 -15.43 16.77
C PHE A 4 -12.45 -14.29 15.76
N TYR A 5 -13.72 -14.05 15.41
CA TYR A 5 -14.09 -13.03 14.42
C TYR A 5 -13.97 -11.59 14.97
N GLU A 6 -14.15 -11.38 16.26
CA GLU A 6 -13.89 -10.08 16.88
C GLU A 6 -12.40 -9.72 16.88
N GLN A 7 -11.53 -10.72 17.09
CA GLN A 7 -10.08 -10.53 17.00
C GLN A 7 -9.64 -10.27 15.56
N LEU A 8 -10.19 -11.01 14.59
CA LEU A 8 -9.94 -10.77 13.17
C LEU A 8 -10.33 -9.35 12.76
N ALA A 9 -11.55 -8.93 13.12
CA ALA A 9 -12.03 -7.58 12.84
C ALA A 9 -11.23 -6.48 13.56
N ALA A 10 -10.64 -6.77 14.72
CA ALA A 10 -9.75 -5.84 15.40
C ALA A 10 -8.45 -5.65 14.62
N LEU A 11 -7.81 -6.75 14.18
CA LEU A 11 -6.59 -6.70 13.36
C LEU A 11 -6.80 -5.94 12.05
N GLU A 12 -7.93 -6.15 11.37
CA GLU A 12 -8.26 -5.41 10.14
C GLU A 12 -8.44 -3.91 10.41
N ARG A 13 -9.14 -3.54 11.49
CA ARG A 13 -9.31 -2.12 11.87
C ARG A 13 -8.00 -1.44 12.23
N GLU A 14 -7.09 -2.17 12.84
CA GLU A 14 -5.77 -1.68 13.24
C GLU A 14 -4.76 -1.74 12.07
N SER A 15 -5.17 -2.28 10.91
CA SER A 15 -4.28 -2.55 9.77
C SER A 15 -3.04 -3.34 10.19
N ALA A 16 -3.22 -4.29 11.12
CA ALA A 16 -2.13 -5.11 11.63
C ALA A 16 -1.78 -6.23 10.65
N ALA A 17 -0.51 -6.63 10.61
CA ALA A 17 -0.08 -7.78 9.82
C ALA A 17 -0.52 -9.09 10.47
N PHE A 18 -1.16 -9.98 9.73
CA PHE A 18 -1.48 -11.33 10.18
C PHE A 18 -1.62 -12.30 8.99
N VAL A 19 -1.60 -13.59 9.26
CA VAL A 19 -1.99 -14.64 8.33
C VAL A 19 -3.19 -15.38 8.91
N LEU A 20 -4.27 -15.44 8.15
CA LEU A 20 -5.37 -16.37 8.42
C LEU A 20 -5.01 -17.73 7.83
N VAL A 21 -4.97 -18.78 8.66
CA VAL A 21 -4.73 -20.15 8.22
C VAL A 21 -6.02 -20.94 8.36
N VAL A 22 -6.41 -21.65 7.30
CA VAL A 22 -7.64 -22.44 7.26
C VAL A 22 -7.30 -23.88 6.86
N LEU A 23 -7.76 -24.87 7.62
CA LEU A 23 -7.75 -26.26 7.25
C LEU A 23 -8.89 -26.54 6.25
N VAL A 24 -8.57 -26.64 4.97
CA VAL A 24 -9.57 -26.73 3.90
C VAL A 24 -9.93 -28.17 3.53
N ASP A 25 -9.04 -29.13 3.83
CA ASP A 25 -9.29 -30.54 3.59
C ASP A 25 -8.47 -31.40 4.57
N ALA A 26 -9.04 -32.51 5.01
CA ALA A 26 -8.44 -33.42 5.97
C ALA A 26 -8.80 -34.88 5.60
N LEU A 27 -7.80 -35.70 5.32
CA LEU A 27 -7.96 -37.09 4.93
C LEU A 27 -7.28 -38.02 5.93
N GLY A 28 -8.00 -39.07 6.31
CA GLY A 28 -7.51 -40.08 7.27
C GLY A 28 -7.55 -39.58 8.72
N SER A 29 -6.63 -40.02 9.57
CA SER A 29 -6.56 -39.63 10.96
C SER A 29 -5.86 -38.26 11.08
N THR A 30 -6.64 -37.21 11.33
CA THR A 30 -6.18 -35.84 11.46
C THR A 30 -6.54 -35.26 12.83
N PRO A 31 -5.74 -34.33 13.39
CA PRO A 31 -5.96 -33.79 14.73
C PRO A 31 -7.09 -32.76 14.80
N GLN A 32 -7.60 -32.27 13.66
CA GLN A 32 -8.72 -31.34 13.57
C GLN A 32 -9.56 -31.59 12.33
N ASP A 33 -10.80 -31.09 12.36
CA ASP A 33 -11.76 -31.17 11.26
C ASP A 33 -11.57 -30.02 10.26
N THR A 34 -11.99 -30.26 9.03
CA THR A 34 -12.07 -29.26 7.98
C THR A 34 -12.87 -28.03 8.44
N GLY A 35 -12.37 -26.86 8.16
CA GLY A 35 -12.92 -25.57 8.61
C GLY A 35 -12.27 -25.03 9.88
N ALA A 36 -11.40 -25.79 10.55
CA ALA A 36 -10.56 -25.27 11.63
C ALA A 36 -9.69 -24.10 11.14
N LYS A 37 -9.51 -23.10 11.99
CA LYS A 37 -8.82 -21.86 11.63
C LYS A 37 -7.90 -21.40 12.75
N MET A 38 -6.85 -20.69 12.36
CA MET A 38 -6.02 -19.93 13.30
C MET A 38 -5.57 -18.59 12.69
N ILE A 39 -5.27 -17.64 13.55
CA ILE A 39 -4.67 -16.36 13.19
C ILE A 39 -3.25 -16.33 13.74
N VAL A 40 -2.29 -16.07 12.86
CA VAL A 40 -0.87 -15.92 13.21
C VAL A 40 -0.45 -14.48 12.94
N THR A 41 0.20 -13.86 13.91
CA THR A 41 0.79 -12.52 13.84
C THR A 41 2.32 -12.62 13.81
N PRO A 42 3.07 -11.54 13.59
CA PRO A 42 4.52 -11.56 13.74
C PRO A 42 5.00 -12.05 15.12
N ALA A 43 4.19 -11.87 16.14
CA ALA A 43 4.48 -12.36 17.49
C ALA A 43 4.18 -13.86 17.69
N GLY A 44 3.52 -14.51 16.72
CA GLY A 44 3.14 -15.93 16.78
C GLY A 44 1.63 -16.15 16.73
N LEU A 45 1.18 -17.31 17.20
CA LEU A 45 -0.25 -17.67 17.26
C LEU A 45 -1.02 -16.70 18.16
N LEU A 46 -2.02 -16.04 17.59
CA LEU A 46 -2.93 -15.15 18.32
C LEU A 46 -4.12 -15.93 18.87
N THR A 47 -4.79 -16.73 18.02
CA THR A 47 -6.01 -17.45 18.37
C THR A 47 -6.31 -18.57 17.37
N GLY A 48 -7.13 -19.53 17.81
CA GLY A 48 -7.55 -20.67 17.00
C GLY A 48 -6.53 -21.80 16.95
N THR A 49 -6.80 -22.82 16.12
CA THR A 49 -5.92 -23.97 15.93
C THR A 49 -6.25 -24.66 14.61
N VAL A 50 -5.26 -25.28 13.97
CA VAL A 50 -5.43 -26.15 12.78
C VAL A 50 -5.01 -27.59 13.09
N GLY A 51 -4.83 -27.96 14.39
CA GLY A 51 -4.57 -29.33 14.76
C GLY A 51 -3.58 -29.56 15.90
N GLY A 52 -2.98 -28.51 16.44
CA GLY A 52 -2.02 -28.61 17.53
C GLY A 52 -0.72 -29.33 17.16
N GLY A 53 0.20 -29.41 18.11
CA GLY A 53 1.47 -30.14 17.97
C GLY A 53 2.32 -29.68 16.76
N ARG A 54 2.90 -30.64 16.04
CA ARG A 54 3.87 -30.36 14.98
C ARG A 54 3.26 -29.68 13.76
N VAL A 55 2.02 -30.07 13.35
CA VAL A 55 1.37 -29.44 12.21
C VAL A 55 1.10 -27.97 12.45
N GLU A 56 0.67 -27.61 13.64
CA GLU A 56 0.43 -26.23 14.02
C GLU A 56 1.74 -25.43 14.10
N ALA A 57 2.79 -26.00 14.72
CA ALA A 57 4.11 -25.36 14.78
C ALA A 57 4.68 -25.07 13.38
N GLN A 58 4.55 -26.03 12.44
CA GLN A 58 4.99 -25.84 11.06
C GLN A 58 4.14 -24.80 10.32
N ALA A 59 2.84 -24.78 10.58
CA ALA A 59 1.95 -23.78 9.98
C ALA A 59 2.21 -22.38 10.53
N ILE A 60 2.51 -22.22 11.84
CA ILE A 60 2.93 -20.94 12.44
C ILE A 60 4.24 -20.46 11.80
N ALA A 61 5.24 -21.33 11.65
CA ALA A 61 6.52 -20.99 11.04
C ALA A 61 6.34 -20.48 9.61
N LEU A 62 5.56 -21.19 8.76
CA LEU A 62 5.27 -20.76 7.39
C LEU A 62 4.50 -19.42 7.37
N ALA A 63 3.54 -19.23 8.26
CA ALA A 63 2.82 -17.97 8.36
C ALA A 63 3.74 -16.80 8.71
N GLN A 64 4.67 -17.01 9.63
CA GLN A 64 5.68 -15.99 10.01
C GLN A 64 6.66 -15.70 8.85
N GLU A 65 7.06 -16.72 8.08
CA GLU A 65 7.85 -16.52 6.85
C GLU A 65 7.11 -15.64 5.83
N LEU A 66 5.81 -15.89 5.61
CA LEU A 66 4.99 -15.07 4.72
C LEU A 66 4.88 -13.63 5.21
N LEU A 67 4.73 -13.41 6.52
CA LEU A 67 4.71 -12.07 7.10
C LEU A 67 6.05 -11.35 6.96
N ALA A 68 7.15 -12.03 7.23
CA ALA A 68 8.50 -11.47 7.09
C ALA A 68 8.81 -11.08 5.63
N ALA A 69 8.31 -11.86 4.67
CA ALA A 69 8.41 -11.56 3.25
C ALA A 69 7.41 -10.50 2.76
N SER A 70 6.55 -9.96 3.63
CA SER A 70 5.43 -9.07 3.25
C SER A 70 4.59 -9.65 2.12
N ALA A 71 4.38 -10.97 2.13
CA ALA A 71 3.62 -11.66 1.10
C ALA A 71 2.16 -11.19 1.10
N THR A 72 1.62 -10.97 -0.09
CA THR A 72 0.20 -10.62 -0.31
C THR A 72 -0.56 -11.72 -1.06
N THR A 73 0.17 -12.69 -1.61
CA THR A 73 -0.41 -13.79 -2.38
C THR A 73 -0.73 -14.96 -1.46
N PRO A 74 -1.97 -15.48 -1.48
CA PRO A 74 -2.35 -16.67 -0.72
C PRO A 74 -1.53 -17.89 -1.13
N ARG A 75 -1.35 -18.82 -0.19
CA ARG A 75 -0.60 -20.05 -0.41
C ARG A 75 -1.40 -21.28 0.02
N PHE A 76 -1.45 -22.27 -0.86
CA PHE A 76 -1.94 -23.62 -0.54
C PHE A 76 -0.77 -24.54 -0.23
N VAL A 77 -0.94 -25.39 0.78
CA VAL A 77 -0.03 -26.49 1.07
C VAL A 77 -0.82 -27.79 1.27
N ASN A 78 -0.23 -28.89 0.86
CA ASN A 78 -0.75 -30.22 1.12
C ASN A 78 0.34 -31.01 1.86
N TRP A 79 0.10 -31.33 3.14
CA TRP A 79 1.07 -31.99 3.98
C TRP A 79 0.60 -33.38 4.38
N SER A 80 1.43 -34.37 4.13
CA SER A 80 1.34 -35.67 4.77
C SER A 80 1.79 -35.53 6.23
N LEU A 81 0.93 -35.89 7.18
CA LEU A 81 1.24 -35.73 8.61
C LEU A 81 2.45 -36.60 9.01
N LYS A 82 2.62 -37.75 8.40
CA LYS A 82 3.76 -38.67 8.66
C LYS A 82 5.03 -38.19 7.93
N GLY A 83 4.90 -37.92 6.62
CA GLY A 83 6.04 -37.61 5.76
C GLY A 83 6.59 -36.22 5.91
N ASP A 84 5.72 -35.20 5.82
CA ASP A 84 6.14 -33.81 5.78
C ASP A 84 6.21 -33.16 7.17
N VAL A 85 5.37 -33.63 8.11
CA VAL A 85 5.25 -33.03 9.45
C VAL A 85 5.97 -33.89 10.51
N GLY A 86 6.23 -35.18 10.20
CA GLY A 86 6.88 -36.10 11.14
C GLY A 86 6.00 -36.48 12.33
N MET A 87 4.68 -36.55 12.13
CA MET A 87 3.71 -37.04 13.12
C MET A 87 3.49 -38.54 13.00
N THR A 88 2.95 -39.16 14.03
CA THR A 88 2.56 -40.56 14.03
C THR A 88 1.25 -40.84 13.27
N CYS A 89 0.42 -39.78 13.08
CA CYS A 89 -0.83 -39.85 12.34
C CYS A 89 -0.58 -40.08 10.85
N GLY A 90 -1.31 -41.00 10.24
CA GLY A 90 -1.16 -41.37 8.81
C GLY A 90 -2.01 -40.54 7.84
N GLY A 91 -2.64 -39.48 8.30
CA GLY A 91 -3.50 -38.61 7.48
C GLY A 91 -2.72 -37.55 6.69
N SER A 92 -3.47 -36.78 5.90
CA SER A 92 -2.97 -35.56 5.22
C SER A 92 -3.90 -34.39 5.45
N VAL A 93 -3.34 -33.19 5.39
CA VAL A 93 -4.06 -31.93 5.57
C VAL A 93 -3.74 -30.98 4.44
N LYS A 94 -4.77 -30.27 3.92
CA LYS A 94 -4.58 -29.15 3.02
C LYS A 94 -4.88 -27.87 3.79
N LEU A 95 -3.92 -26.97 3.79
CA LEU A 95 -4.02 -25.70 4.48
C LEU A 95 -3.97 -24.55 3.45
N TYR A 96 -4.83 -23.58 3.69
CA TYR A 96 -4.85 -22.30 2.99
C TYR A 96 -4.33 -21.22 3.91
N PHE A 97 -3.32 -20.52 3.44
CA PHE A 97 -2.71 -19.38 4.11
C PHE A 97 -3.12 -18.13 3.38
N GLU A 98 -3.79 -17.23 4.05
CA GLU A 98 -4.20 -15.93 3.55
C GLU A 98 -3.43 -14.83 4.29
N PRO A 99 -2.33 -14.31 3.71
CA PRO A 99 -1.58 -13.22 4.30
C PRO A 99 -2.37 -11.92 4.20
N HIS A 100 -2.58 -11.29 5.34
CA HIS A 100 -3.02 -9.92 5.46
C HIS A 100 -1.79 -9.10 5.93
N ALA A 101 -0.90 -8.83 5.00
CA ALA A 101 0.07 -7.80 5.25
C ALA A 101 -0.71 -6.48 5.27
N PRO A 102 -0.47 -5.59 6.24
CA PRO A 102 -0.88 -4.23 6.03
C PRO A 102 -0.22 -3.88 4.69
N ALA A 103 -1.00 -3.61 3.68
CA ALA A 103 -0.52 -2.74 2.65
C ALA A 103 -0.06 -1.52 3.43
N GLY A 104 1.26 -1.42 3.67
CA GLY A 104 1.80 -0.26 4.35
C GLY A 104 1.13 0.93 3.69
N PRO A 105 0.53 1.84 4.44
CA PRO A 105 -0.39 2.80 3.88
C PRO A 105 0.30 3.39 2.67
N TRP A 106 -0.33 3.30 1.49
CA TRP A 106 0.18 3.97 0.31
C TRP A 106 0.17 5.47 0.61
N PRO A 107 1.29 6.07 1.02
CA PRO A 107 1.29 7.45 1.46
C PRO A 107 1.27 8.35 0.22
N ILE A 108 0.25 9.18 0.13
CA ILE A 108 0.12 10.22 -0.88
C ILE A 108 0.24 11.55 -0.18
N VAL A 109 1.26 12.33 -0.53
CA VAL A 109 1.50 13.64 0.04
C VAL A 109 1.27 14.70 -1.03
N ILE A 110 0.36 15.63 -0.75
CA ILE A 110 -0.06 16.69 -1.68
C ILE A 110 0.33 18.04 -1.11
N PHE A 111 1.16 18.75 -1.81
CA PHE A 111 1.49 20.14 -1.53
C PHE A 111 0.55 21.05 -2.30
N GLY A 112 -0.33 21.75 -1.58
CA GLY A 112 -1.40 22.56 -2.09
C GLY A 112 -2.78 22.04 -1.76
N ALA A 113 -3.78 22.92 -1.61
CA ALA A 113 -5.17 22.60 -1.31
C ALA A 113 -6.17 23.25 -2.30
N GLY A 114 -5.74 23.52 -3.54
CA GLY A 114 -6.55 24.20 -4.56
C GLY A 114 -7.72 23.35 -5.09
N HIS A 115 -8.48 23.90 -6.05
CA HIS A 115 -9.72 23.29 -6.56
C HIS A 115 -9.55 21.84 -7.05
N VAL A 116 -8.44 21.54 -7.74
CA VAL A 116 -8.18 20.16 -8.19
C VAL A 116 -7.93 19.23 -7.00
N VAL A 117 -7.24 19.69 -5.94
CA VAL A 117 -7.01 18.91 -4.72
C VAL A 117 -8.32 18.67 -3.97
N GLN A 118 -9.21 19.66 -3.91
CA GLN A 118 -10.55 19.52 -3.36
C GLN A 118 -11.36 18.43 -4.07
N SER A 119 -11.12 18.24 -5.36
CA SER A 119 -11.76 17.17 -6.15
C SER A 119 -11.02 15.83 -6.04
N LEU A 120 -9.69 15.85 -5.89
CA LEU A 120 -8.85 14.64 -5.87
C LEU A 120 -8.94 13.90 -4.54
N VAL A 121 -8.91 14.63 -3.42
CA VAL A 121 -8.93 14.02 -2.09
C VAL A 121 -10.13 13.08 -1.89
N PRO A 122 -11.39 13.47 -2.20
CA PRO A 122 -12.53 12.55 -2.10
C PRO A 122 -12.41 11.29 -2.97
N VAL A 123 -11.72 11.35 -4.10
CA VAL A 123 -11.48 10.20 -4.98
C VAL A 123 -10.44 9.25 -4.37
N LEU A 124 -9.44 9.78 -3.66
CA LEU A 124 -8.37 8.99 -3.04
C LEU A 124 -8.80 8.32 -1.73
N LEU A 125 -9.62 8.99 -0.91
CA LEU A 125 -9.98 8.52 0.43
C LEU A 125 -10.61 7.12 0.49
N PRO A 126 -11.43 6.66 -0.49
CA PRO A 126 -11.93 5.29 -0.53
C PRO A 126 -10.88 4.23 -0.85
N LEU A 127 -9.70 4.63 -1.34
CA LEU A 127 -8.63 3.72 -1.69
C LEU A 127 -7.82 3.32 -0.44
N ALA A 128 -7.08 2.20 -0.53
CA ALA A 128 -6.17 1.75 0.53
C ALA A 128 -4.91 2.63 0.55
N CYS A 129 -5.04 3.90 0.96
CA CYS A 129 -3.99 4.89 1.05
C CYS A 129 -4.14 5.78 2.30
N THR A 130 -3.08 6.48 2.65
CA THR A 130 -3.13 7.65 3.54
C THR A 130 -2.85 8.90 2.72
N VAL A 131 -3.63 9.94 2.92
CA VAL A 131 -3.46 11.22 2.23
C VAL A 131 -3.02 12.27 3.22
N THR A 132 -1.94 12.97 2.93
CA THR A 132 -1.49 14.15 3.68
C THR A 132 -1.58 15.35 2.75
N VAL A 133 -2.32 16.39 3.15
CA VAL A 133 -2.41 17.65 2.40
C VAL A 133 -1.72 18.75 3.19
N ILE A 134 -0.80 19.45 2.55
CA ILE A 134 0.03 20.51 3.14
C ILE A 134 -0.18 21.82 2.35
N ASP A 135 -0.68 22.84 3.01
CA ASP A 135 -0.86 24.17 2.39
C ASP A 135 -0.63 25.26 3.47
N PRO A 136 -0.10 26.44 3.15
CA PRO A 136 0.00 27.52 4.10
C PRO A 136 -1.35 28.22 4.39
N ARG A 137 -2.39 27.96 3.62
CA ARG A 137 -3.70 28.60 3.71
C ARG A 137 -4.70 27.71 4.43
N ASP A 138 -5.03 28.07 5.65
CA ASP A 138 -5.94 27.31 6.50
C ASP A 138 -7.36 27.23 5.91
N ASP A 139 -7.86 28.36 5.38
CA ASP A 139 -9.18 28.46 4.77
C ASP A 139 -9.42 27.51 3.59
N TRP A 140 -8.37 27.08 2.90
CA TRP A 140 -8.44 26.07 1.85
C TRP A 140 -8.41 24.66 2.40
N LEU A 141 -7.65 24.43 3.44
CA LEU A 141 -7.55 23.14 4.11
C LEU A 141 -8.84 22.78 4.86
N GLU A 142 -9.52 23.75 5.46
CA GLU A 142 -10.80 23.56 6.14
C GLU A 142 -11.94 23.07 5.21
N ARG A 143 -11.81 23.26 3.89
CA ARG A 143 -12.78 22.76 2.91
C ARG A 143 -12.64 21.29 2.60
N LEU A 144 -11.55 20.65 3.03
CA LEU A 144 -11.33 19.22 2.82
C LEU A 144 -12.23 18.39 3.74
N PRO A 145 -12.66 17.19 3.32
CA PRO A 145 -13.48 16.33 4.16
C PRO A 145 -12.71 15.85 5.38
N GLN A 146 -13.42 15.48 6.44
CA GLN A 146 -12.84 14.78 7.56
C GLN A 146 -12.83 13.27 7.29
N ALA A 147 -11.65 12.62 7.39
CA ALA A 147 -11.50 11.19 7.22
C ALA A 147 -10.32 10.65 8.07
N ARG A 148 -10.40 9.38 8.47
CA ARG A 148 -9.37 8.76 9.32
C ARG A 148 -8.01 8.64 8.63
N ASN A 149 -8.01 8.51 7.30
CA ASN A 149 -6.83 8.39 6.46
C ASN A 149 -6.43 9.71 5.78
N LEU A 150 -6.97 10.85 6.25
CA LEU A 150 -6.59 12.19 5.81
C LEU A 150 -5.90 12.94 6.95
N GLN A 151 -4.69 13.39 6.69
CA GLN A 151 -3.94 14.32 7.55
C GLN A 151 -3.87 15.68 6.87
N ILE A 152 -4.17 16.73 7.61
CA ILE A 152 -4.13 18.11 7.15
C ILE A 152 -3.03 18.84 7.93
N ILE A 153 -2.15 19.52 7.21
CA ILE A 153 -1.02 20.24 7.81
C ILE A 153 -0.99 21.68 7.26
N VAL A 154 -1.19 22.66 8.14
CA VAL A 154 -0.94 24.06 7.86
C VAL A 154 0.55 24.34 8.07
N HIS A 155 1.27 24.74 7.04
CA HIS A 155 2.69 25.05 7.18
C HIS A 155 3.11 26.20 6.27
N ALA A 156 3.74 27.24 6.86
CA ALA A 156 4.12 28.46 6.13
C ALA A 156 5.17 28.21 5.03
N GLN A 157 6.05 27.25 5.23
CA GLN A 157 7.11 26.83 4.29
C GLN A 157 6.99 25.34 3.99
N PRO A 158 6.04 24.90 3.13
CA PRO A 158 5.76 23.49 2.91
C PRO A 158 6.97 22.64 2.52
N ALA A 159 7.93 23.20 1.79
CA ALA A 159 9.17 22.53 1.39
C ALA A 159 9.99 22.03 2.60
N ASP A 160 9.87 22.63 3.79
CA ASP A 160 10.60 22.20 4.98
C ASP A 160 10.18 20.82 5.49
N LEU A 161 9.00 20.36 5.11
CA LEU A 161 8.50 19.05 5.48
C LEU A 161 9.00 17.91 4.57
N VAL A 162 9.61 18.22 3.41
CA VAL A 162 10.08 17.20 2.45
C VAL A 162 11.03 16.15 3.08
N PRO A 163 12.02 16.52 3.93
CA PRO A 163 12.91 15.53 4.54
C PRO A 163 12.21 14.53 5.47
N THR A 164 11.07 14.93 6.05
CA THR A 164 10.33 14.11 7.03
C THR A 164 9.31 13.17 6.40
N LEU A 165 9.08 13.27 5.09
CA LEU A 165 8.10 12.46 4.39
C LEU A 165 8.49 10.96 4.38
N PRO A 166 7.52 10.03 4.34
CA PRO A 166 7.80 8.62 4.16
C PRO A 166 8.60 8.35 2.87
N ALA A 167 9.57 7.45 2.91
CA ALA A 167 10.42 7.14 1.75
C ALA A 167 9.63 6.55 0.57
N ASN A 168 8.53 5.87 0.86
CA ASN A 168 7.61 5.28 -0.13
C ASN A 168 6.45 6.22 -0.52
N ALA A 169 6.51 7.52 -0.18
CA ALA A 169 5.45 8.46 -0.49
C ALA A 169 5.36 8.76 -1.99
N PHE A 170 4.13 8.89 -2.46
CA PHE A 170 3.82 9.53 -3.74
C PHE A 170 3.62 11.01 -3.48
N VAL A 171 4.48 11.85 -4.07
CA VAL A 171 4.53 13.28 -3.77
C VAL A 171 3.99 14.09 -4.96
N LEU A 172 2.97 14.92 -4.69
CA LEU A 172 2.31 15.75 -5.68
C LEU A 172 2.47 17.24 -5.32
N CYS A 173 3.05 18.02 -6.23
CA CYS A 173 3.11 19.47 -6.14
C CYS A 173 1.92 20.06 -6.91
N MET A 174 0.91 20.52 -6.18
CA MET A 174 -0.36 21.03 -6.71
C MET A 174 -0.66 22.42 -6.15
N THR A 175 0.38 23.24 -6.00
CA THR A 175 0.27 24.58 -5.47
C THR A 175 -0.26 25.57 -6.53
N LYS A 176 -0.42 26.83 -6.16
CA LYS A 176 -0.96 27.86 -7.06
C LYS A 176 -0.03 28.26 -8.22
N GLY A 177 1.22 27.79 -8.26
CA GLY A 177 2.14 28.18 -9.34
C GLY A 177 3.56 27.64 -9.21
N HIS A 178 4.36 27.82 -10.25
CA HIS A 178 5.73 27.31 -10.35
C HIS A 178 6.62 27.83 -9.22
N ALA A 179 6.46 29.09 -8.81
CA ALA A 179 7.24 29.68 -7.70
C ALA A 179 7.03 28.97 -6.37
N SER A 180 5.84 28.39 -6.14
CA SER A 180 5.51 27.62 -4.94
C SER A 180 5.84 26.13 -5.08
N ASP A 181 5.76 25.57 -6.30
CA ASP A 181 6.11 24.16 -6.56
C ASP A 181 7.63 23.95 -6.56
N ARG A 182 8.39 24.92 -7.08
CA ARG A 182 9.84 24.81 -7.23
C ARG A 182 10.58 24.46 -5.92
N PRO A 183 10.35 25.14 -4.78
CA PRO A 183 11.06 24.82 -3.55
C PRO A 183 10.82 23.37 -3.07
N VAL A 184 9.61 22.86 -3.25
CA VAL A 184 9.27 21.47 -2.91
C VAL A 184 9.99 20.51 -3.83
N LEU A 185 9.90 20.73 -5.15
CA LEU A 185 10.59 19.90 -6.16
C LEU A 185 12.10 19.93 -5.99
N GLN A 186 12.68 21.11 -5.77
CA GLN A 186 14.11 21.30 -5.54
C GLN A 186 14.59 20.42 -4.39
N ARG A 187 13.90 20.48 -3.26
CA ARG A 187 14.29 19.76 -2.07
C ARG A 187 14.03 18.26 -2.22
N ALA A 188 12.90 17.88 -2.83
CA ALA A 188 12.59 16.48 -3.12
C ALA A 188 13.64 15.82 -4.04
N LEU A 189 14.05 16.51 -5.09
CA LEU A 189 15.04 16.00 -6.04
C LEU A 189 16.48 16.07 -5.50
N ALA A 190 16.83 17.04 -4.66
CA ALA A 190 18.17 17.15 -4.09
C ALA A 190 18.43 16.11 -2.98
N GLU A 191 17.46 15.88 -2.11
CA GLU A 191 17.66 15.18 -0.85
C GLU A 191 17.04 13.77 -0.82
N ARG A 192 16.12 13.44 -1.75
CA ARG A 192 15.28 12.23 -1.67
C ARG A 192 15.10 11.55 -3.03
N THR A 193 14.64 10.32 -2.97
CA THR A 193 14.07 9.60 -4.11
C THR A 193 12.72 9.06 -3.71
N PHE A 194 11.67 9.45 -4.43
CA PHE A 194 10.31 9.00 -4.21
C PHE A 194 9.85 8.09 -5.34
N PRO A 195 9.02 7.08 -5.07
CA PRO A 195 8.43 6.23 -6.11
C PRO A 195 7.61 7.02 -7.14
N TYR A 196 7.06 8.14 -6.72
CA TYR A 196 6.37 9.10 -7.57
C TYR A 196 6.62 10.52 -7.08
N LEU A 197 7.04 11.39 -7.98
CA LEU A 197 7.11 12.84 -7.77
C LEU A 197 6.50 13.52 -8.98
N GLY A 198 5.53 14.39 -8.79
CA GLY A 198 4.88 15.07 -9.89
C GLY A 198 4.39 16.48 -9.55
N ALA A 199 4.21 17.29 -10.58
CA ALA A 199 3.67 18.64 -10.46
C ALA A 199 2.48 18.85 -11.43
N ILE A 200 1.42 19.47 -10.92
CA ILE A 200 0.31 19.91 -11.77
C ILE A 200 0.77 21.03 -12.69
N GLY A 201 0.36 20.96 -13.95
CA GLY A 201 0.69 22.02 -14.91
C GLY A 201 0.54 21.58 -16.36
N SER A 202 1.26 22.26 -17.23
CA SER A 202 1.33 21.98 -18.66
C SER A 202 2.76 21.60 -19.06
N ALA A 203 2.94 21.12 -20.29
CA ALA A 203 4.27 20.90 -20.87
C ALA A 203 5.15 22.18 -20.84
N ALA A 204 4.55 23.34 -21.04
CA ALA A 204 5.24 24.63 -20.94
C ALA A 204 5.73 24.89 -19.51
N LYS A 205 4.89 24.62 -18.49
CA LYS A 205 5.29 24.73 -17.07
C LYS A 205 6.43 23.75 -16.73
N ALA A 206 6.39 22.53 -17.26
CA ALA A 206 7.46 21.56 -17.06
C ALA A 206 8.82 22.06 -17.55
N ILE A 207 8.87 22.68 -18.72
CA ILE A 207 10.10 23.26 -19.29
C ILE A 207 10.65 24.36 -18.36
N VAL A 208 9.79 25.26 -17.88
CA VAL A 208 10.19 26.33 -16.96
C VAL A 208 10.72 25.77 -15.64
N LEU A 209 9.98 24.83 -15.02
CA LEU A 209 10.40 24.21 -13.78
C LEU A 209 11.75 23.50 -13.90
N ARG A 210 11.95 22.68 -14.93
CA ARG A 210 13.22 21.97 -15.16
C ARG A 210 14.38 22.94 -15.31
N ARG A 211 14.20 24.02 -16.08
CA ARG A 211 15.23 25.04 -16.23
C ARG A 211 15.55 25.74 -14.89
N GLU A 212 14.54 26.11 -14.11
CA GLU A 212 14.75 26.73 -12.81
C GLU A 212 15.45 25.81 -11.82
N LEU A 213 15.09 24.51 -11.81
CA LEU A 213 15.74 23.51 -10.97
C LEU A 213 17.24 23.37 -11.29
N VAL A 214 17.62 23.39 -12.57
CA VAL A 214 19.03 23.40 -13.00
C VAL A 214 19.74 24.68 -12.55
N VAL A 215 19.13 25.84 -12.74
CA VAL A 215 19.69 27.13 -12.29
C VAL A 215 19.94 27.12 -10.77
N HIS A 216 19.15 26.36 -10.01
CA HIS A 216 19.30 26.24 -8.55
C HIS A 216 20.16 25.03 -8.12
N GLY A 217 20.98 24.47 -9.04
CA GLY A 217 22.05 23.53 -8.70
C GLY A 217 21.76 22.06 -8.88
N LEU A 218 20.60 21.67 -9.46
CA LEU A 218 20.39 20.28 -9.87
C LEU A 218 21.04 20.00 -11.24
N THR A 219 21.45 18.75 -11.47
CA THR A 219 21.85 18.35 -12.82
C THR A 219 20.64 18.26 -13.74
N PRO A 220 20.79 18.41 -15.07
CA PRO A 220 19.68 18.31 -16.02
C PRO A 220 18.93 16.98 -15.92
N GLU A 221 19.64 15.88 -15.69
CA GLU A 221 19.06 14.54 -15.52
C GLU A 221 18.16 14.51 -14.29
N ARG A 222 18.68 14.99 -13.14
CA ARG A 222 17.93 15.00 -11.89
C ARG A 222 16.73 15.95 -11.94
N ALA A 223 16.88 17.10 -12.58
CA ALA A 223 15.81 18.06 -12.81
C ALA A 223 14.69 17.55 -13.73
N ALA A 224 14.93 16.45 -14.47
CA ALA A 224 13.94 15.80 -15.32
C ALA A 224 13.13 14.69 -14.61
N GLU A 225 13.55 14.25 -13.41
CA GLU A 225 12.99 13.10 -12.70
C GLU A 225 11.69 13.43 -11.96
N PHE A 226 10.76 14.10 -12.60
CA PHE A 226 9.39 14.30 -12.10
C PHE A 226 8.39 14.36 -13.24
N PHE A 227 7.15 13.96 -12.95
CA PHE A 227 6.04 14.04 -13.90
C PHE A 227 5.49 15.47 -13.95
N CYS A 228 5.38 16.03 -15.14
CA CYS A 228 4.68 17.31 -15.38
C CYS A 228 4.32 17.41 -16.86
N PRO A 229 3.03 17.52 -17.20
CA PRO A 229 1.88 17.49 -16.31
C PRO A 229 1.70 16.15 -15.62
N ILE A 230 1.02 16.15 -14.45
CA ILE A 230 0.50 14.93 -13.82
C ILE A 230 -0.89 14.61 -14.37
N GLY A 231 -1.24 13.33 -14.33
CA GLY A 231 -2.49 12.80 -14.85
C GLY A 231 -2.31 12.03 -16.16
N GLU A 232 -3.26 11.16 -16.47
CA GLU A 232 -3.36 10.47 -17.77
C GLU A 232 -4.00 11.41 -18.79
N ASP A 233 -3.71 11.19 -20.08
CA ASP A 233 -4.18 12.05 -21.17
C ASP A 233 -5.63 11.70 -21.59
N PHE A 234 -6.58 12.12 -20.76
CA PHE A 234 -8.02 12.06 -21.07
C PHE A 234 -8.80 13.12 -20.29
N GLY A 235 -10.03 13.39 -20.74
CA GLY A 235 -10.94 14.36 -20.14
C GLY A 235 -10.65 15.79 -20.57
N SER A 236 -11.26 16.72 -19.86
CA SER A 236 -11.13 18.15 -20.08
C SER A 236 -10.34 18.84 -18.95
N ASN A 237 -10.25 20.17 -19.02
CA ASN A 237 -9.64 20.98 -17.96
C ASN A 237 -10.56 21.19 -16.74
N HIS A 238 -11.66 20.42 -16.62
CA HIS A 238 -12.52 20.50 -15.45
C HIS A 238 -11.83 19.88 -14.23
N PRO A 239 -11.84 20.53 -13.04
CA PRO A 239 -11.11 20.05 -11.86
C PRO A 239 -11.40 18.59 -11.46
N HIS A 240 -12.63 18.12 -11.59
CA HIS A 240 -12.99 16.74 -11.30
C HIS A 240 -12.41 15.74 -12.32
N GLU A 241 -12.36 16.10 -13.60
CA GLU A 241 -11.77 15.24 -14.63
C GLU A 241 -10.25 15.18 -14.50
N ILE A 242 -9.60 16.31 -14.21
CA ILE A 242 -8.17 16.35 -13.85
C ILE A 242 -7.91 15.47 -12.62
N ALA A 243 -8.74 15.52 -11.59
CA ALA A 243 -8.60 14.70 -10.40
C ALA A 243 -8.68 13.20 -10.72
N LEU A 244 -9.62 12.79 -11.57
CA LEU A 244 -9.73 11.40 -12.04
C LEU A 244 -8.52 10.96 -12.85
N SER A 245 -8.02 11.80 -13.74
CA SER A 245 -6.83 11.49 -14.54
C SER A 245 -5.58 11.33 -13.67
N ILE A 246 -5.43 12.17 -12.65
CA ILE A 246 -4.35 12.05 -11.66
C ILE A 246 -4.49 10.75 -10.87
N ALA A 247 -5.67 10.44 -10.34
CA ALA A 247 -5.89 9.20 -9.59
C ALA A 247 -5.60 7.96 -10.45
N ALA A 248 -5.98 7.96 -11.71
CA ALA A 248 -5.69 6.88 -12.66
C ALA A 248 -4.17 6.70 -12.87
N GLN A 249 -3.42 7.78 -13.05
CA GLN A 249 -1.96 7.72 -13.18
C GLN A 249 -1.31 7.17 -11.90
N LEU A 250 -1.73 7.63 -10.73
CA LEU A 250 -1.19 7.15 -9.45
C LEU A 250 -1.42 5.65 -9.28
N LEU A 251 -2.62 5.15 -9.57
CA LEU A 251 -2.95 3.71 -9.50
C LEU A 251 -2.14 2.89 -10.50
N LYS A 252 -1.96 3.37 -11.73
CA LYS A 252 -1.15 2.73 -12.77
C LYS A 252 0.31 2.57 -12.32
N ILE A 253 0.92 3.63 -11.80
CA ILE A 253 2.31 3.61 -11.34
C ILE A 253 2.44 2.74 -10.09
N ARG A 254 1.51 2.81 -9.13
CA ARG A 254 1.47 1.92 -7.98
C ARG A 254 1.44 0.44 -8.40
N GLY A 255 0.62 0.10 -9.40
CA GLY A 255 0.54 -1.26 -9.93
C GLY A 255 1.85 -1.74 -10.57
N GLN A 256 2.62 -0.85 -11.18
CA GLN A 256 3.94 -1.15 -11.76
C GLN A 256 5.04 -1.35 -10.70
N LEU A 257 4.90 -0.73 -9.54
CA LEU A 257 5.84 -0.85 -8.42
C LEU A 257 5.55 -2.07 -7.54
N ALA A 258 4.32 -2.60 -7.58
CA ALA A 258 3.99 -3.83 -6.88
C ALA A 258 4.76 -5.01 -7.50
N PRO A 259 5.39 -5.91 -6.70
CA PRO A 259 6.00 -7.10 -7.25
C PRO A 259 4.94 -7.87 -8.04
N ALA A 260 5.29 -8.31 -9.27
CA ALA A 260 4.41 -9.08 -10.12
C ALA A 260 3.88 -10.29 -9.32
N ALA A 261 2.57 -10.38 -9.13
CA ALA A 261 1.95 -11.54 -8.52
C ALA A 261 2.30 -12.75 -9.41
N SER A 262 3.14 -13.64 -8.89
CA SER A 262 3.41 -14.90 -9.59
C SER A 262 2.08 -15.62 -9.82
N PRO A 263 1.79 -16.07 -11.05
CA PRO A 263 0.56 -16.81 -11.30
C PRO A 263 0.53 -18.03 -10.40
N VAL A 264 -0.56 -18.19 -9.66
CA VAL A 264 -0.80 -19.41 -8.87
C VAL A 264 -0.81 -20.56 -9.86
N SER A 265 0.24 -21.36 -9.86
CA SER A 265 0.25 -22.63 -10.57
C SER A 265 -0.75 -23.56 -9.87
N VAL A 266 -1.97 -23.57 -10.35
CA VAL A 266 -2.93 -24.64 -10.03
C VAL A 266 -2.46 -25.85 -10.81
N ALA A 267 -1.66 -26.71 -10.16
CA ALA A 267 -1.43 -28.05 -10.69
C ALA A 267 -2.81 -28.72 -10.79
N SER A 268 -3.29 -28.90 -12.00
CA SER A 268 -4.49 -29.72 -12.24
C SER A 268 -4.25 -31.12 -11.63
N PRO A 269 -5.15 -31.62 -10.78
CA PRO A 269 -5.09 -33.02 -10.40
C PRO A 269 -5.30 -33.85 -11.68
N ALA A 270 -4.35 -34.76 -11.95
CA ALA A 270 -4.59 -35.80 -12.92
C ALA A 270 -5.84 -36.55 -12.45
N LEU A 271 -6.86 -36.56 -13.29
CA LEU A 271 -8.03 -37.43 -13.16
C LEU A 271 -7.58 -38.82 -13.59
N ASP A 272 -7.34 -39.70 -12.64
CA ASP A 272 -7.35 -41.14 -12.80
C ASP A 272 -8.52 -41.73 -12.01
#